data_87ee6e06d079350f68f46c046e4218f8
#
_entry.id   87ee6e06d079350f68f46c046e4218f8
#
_cell.length_a   1.000
_cell.length_b   1.000
_cell.length_c   1.000
_cell.angle_alpha   90.00
_cell.angle_beta   90.00
_cell.angle_gamma   90.00
#
_symmetry.space_group_name_H-M   'P 1'
#
loop_
_entity.id
_entity.type
_entity.pdbx_description
1 polymer ?
#
loop_
_entity_poly.entity_id
_entity_poly.type
_entity_poly.pdbx_seq_one_letter_code
_entity_poly.pdbx_strand_id
1 'polypeptide(L)'
;MPSIEKSDIKTALCGLMMGAADIVPGVSGGTVALVLGIYNRLVSAISRFDRQALGMLTAKRWAAAAEHVDLRFVIALGCGVATGIGGLSFLMKKLLDDHLQPTYAVFFGLILGSGVLVARGVARWNGANVVALIAGVVAAWMIVGLDALQSPPETLWYLFFCGTVGICAMILPGLSGAFILLILGRYSHVTDLIRSILKGDWSVQAFLEVSVFCCGCLFGLLAFSRVLRWLLAHHSTVTMATLCGLMLGSLRKLWPFKNELTPPGTEFKMKLFENIAPDFSSSSTLIAIGLAVVAAVAVLSLEAIARKRKPATNLETPA
;
A
#
# COMPACT_ATOMS: atom_id res chain seq x y z
N MET A 1 -29.30 -4.84 14.07
CA MET A 1 -27.95 -4.41 13.70
C MET A 1 -26.98 -5.45 14.24
N PRO A 2 -26.05 -6.01 13.44
CA PRO A 2 -25.05 -6.92 13.99
C PRO A 2 -24.18 -6.17 15.01
N SER A 3 -23.99 -6.75 16.18
CA SER A 3 -23.14 -6.17 17.22
C SER A 3 -21.70 -6.03 16.71
N ILE A 4 -21.04 -4.92 17.07
CA ILE A 4 -19.60 -4.73 16.78
C ILE A 4 -18.84 -5.79 17.58
N GLU A 5 -18.12 -6.64 16.88
CA GLU A 5 -17.27 -7.68 17.48
C GLU A 5 -15.85 -7.18 17.69
N LYS A 6 -15.14 -7.81 18.64
CA LYS A 6 -13.70 -7.51 18.85
C LYS A 6 -12.86 -7.68 17.57
N SER A 7 -13.31 -8.52 16.64
CA SER A 7 -12.67 -8.72 15.34
C SER A 7 -12.78 -7.50 14.42
N ASP A 8 -13.91 -6.76 14.48
CA ASP A 8 -14.13 -5.56 13.65
C ASP A 8 -13.24 -4.41 14.11
N ILE A 9 -13.11 -4.25 15.44
CA ILE A 9 -12.22 -3.23 16.03
C ILE A 9 -10.77 -3.49 15.59
N LYS A 10 -10.33 -4.75 15.63
CA LYS A 10 -8.98 -5.10 15.14
C LYS A 10 -8.82 -4.79 13.67
N THR A 11 -9.83 -5.11 12.85
CA THR A 11 -9.81 -4.81 11.41
C THR A 11 -9.80 -3.30 11.16
N ALA A 12 -10.59 -2.53 11.88
CA ALA A 12 -10.59 -1.07 11.79
C ALA A 12 -9.24 -0.47 12.22
N LEU A 13 -8.59 -0.99 13.25
CA LEU A 13 -7.24 -0.58 13.65
C LEU A 13 -6.20 -0.91 12.56
N CYS A 14 -6.30 -2.07 11.92
CA CYS A 14 -5.47 -2.39 10.76
C CYS A 14 -5.71 -1.38 9.63
N GLY A 15 -6.96 -1.03 9.35
CA GLY A 15 -7.32 0.00 8.36
C GLY A 15 -6.75 1.37 8.71
N LEU A 16 -6.82 1.79 9.97
CA LEU A 16 -6.25 3.05 10.45
C LEU A 16 -4.73 3.12 10.20
N MET A 17 -4.01 2.04 10.49
CA MET A 17 -2.57 1.95 10.20
C MET A 17 -2.28 1.97 8.70
N MET A 18 -3.11 1.31 7.88
CA MET A 18 -2.99 1.36 6.41
C MET A 18 -3.21 2.79 5.89
N GLY A 19 -4.27 3.47 6.34
CA GLY A 19 -4.58 4.85 5.93
C GLY A 19 -3.50 5.84 6.36
N ALA A 20 -2.94 5.68 7.56
CA ALA A 20 -1.81 6.48 8.01
C ALA A 20 -0.57 6.29 7.13
N ALA A 21 -0.30 5.05 6.72
CA ALA A 21 0.83 4.72 5.86
C ALA A 21 0.67 5.29 4.43
N ASP A 22 -0.54 5.28 3.89
CA ASP A 22 -0.83 5.79 2.53
C ASP A 22 -0.59 7.31 2.39
N ILE A 23 -0.54 8.05 3.51
CA ILE A 23 -0.20 9.47 3.51
C ILE A 23 1.29 9.67 3.19
N VAL A 24 2.14 8.74 3.62
CA VAL A 24 3.59 8.84 3.49
C VAL A 24 4.02 8.39 2.09
N PRO A 25 4.64 9.29 1.30
CA PRO A 25 5.11 8.92 -0.04
C PRO A 25 6.17 7.81 0.02
N GLY A 26 5.91 6.73 -0.71
CA GLY A 26 6.80 5.57 -0.74
C GLY A 26 6.43 4.47 0.25
N VAL A 27 5.45 4.70 1.13
CA VAL A 27 4.80 3.64 1.91
C VAL A 27 3.46 3.31 1.25
N SER A 28 3.06 2.06 1.30
CA SER A 28 1.79 1.58 0.75
C SER A 28 0.97 0.90 1.84
N GLY A 29 -0.32 1.17 1.90
CA GLY A 29 -1.26 0.43 2.74
C GLY A 29 -1.22 -1.08 2.48
N GLY A 30 -0.91 -1.49 1.23
CA GLY A 30 -0.65 -2.89 0.88
C GLY A 30 0.53 -3.50 1.65
N THR A 31 1.60 -2.72 1.88
CA THR A 31 2.72 -3.13 2.75
C THR A 31 2.24 -3.38 4.17
N VAL A 32 1.48 -2.45 4.74
CA VAL A 32 0.93 -2.58 6.09
C VAL A 32 -0.02 -3.77 6.19
N ALA A 33 -0.87 -3.98 5.20
CA ALA A 33 -1.77 -5.14 5.14
C ALA A 33 -0.99 -6.48 5.15
N LEU A 34 0.14 -6.54 4.42
CA LEU A 34 0.99 -7.72 4.37
C LEU A 34 1.65 -7.99 5.73
N VAL A 35 2.19 -6.95 6.37
CA VAL A 35 2.83 -7.01 7.68
C VAL A 35 1.84 -7.43 8.78
N LEU A 36 0.62 -6.90 8.74
CA LEU A 36 -0.44 -7.22 9.70
C LEU A 36 -1.11 -8.58 9.43
N GLY A 37 -0.71 -9.28 8.35
CA GLY A 37 -1.21 -10.60 7.99
C GLY A 37 -2.64 -10.62 7.44
N ILE A 38 -3.19 -9.46 7.05
CA ILE A 38 -4.54 -9.35 6.48
C ILE A 38 -4.55 -9.28 4.95
N TYR A 39 -3.38 -9.29 4.31
CA TYR A 39 -3.23 -9.11 2.88
C TYR A 39 -3.99 -10.14 2.04
N ASN A 40 -3.87 -11.43 2.36
CA ASN A 40 -4.58 -12.49 1.65
C ASN A 40 -6.11 -12.35 1.79
N ARG A 41 -6.60 -11.94 2.96
CA ARG A 41 -8.01 -11.67 3.21
C ARG A 41 -8.48 -10.47 2.40
N LEU A 42 -7.69 -9.39 2.38
CA LEU A 42 -7.98 -8.17 1.59
C LEU A 42 -8.08 -8.48 0.10
N VAL A 43 -7.06 -9.14 -0.48
CA VAL A 43 -7.05 -9.53 -1.90
C VAL A 43 -8.21 -10.45 -2.23
N SER A 44 -8.52 -11.42 -1.33
CA SER A 44 -9.65 -12.34 -1.51
C SER A 44 -10.99 -11.61 -1.46
N ALA A 45 -11.21 -10.72 -0.50
CA ALA A 45 -12.45 -9.96 -0.37
C ALA A 45 -12.71 -9.10 -1.62
N ILE A 46 -11.69 -8.34 -2.08
CA ILE A 46 -11.81 -7.53 -3.30
C ILE A 46 -12.08 -8.39 -4.53
N SER A 47 -11.38 -9.50 -4.69
CA SER A 47 -11.53 -10.37 -5.87
C SER A 47 -12.88 -11.09 -5.95
N ARG A 48 -13.61 -11.17 -4.83
CA ARG A 48 -14.96 -11.78 -4.75
C ARG A 48 -16.09 -10.82 -5.16
N PHE A 49 -15.78 -9.58 -5.53
CA PHE A 49 -16.73 -8.75 -6.29
C PHE A 49 -16.78 -9.26 -7.74
N ASP A 50 -17.40 -10.42 -7.94
CA ASP A 50 -17.42 -11.20 -9.16
C ASP A 50 -18.85 -11.44 -9.67
N ARG A 51 -18.98 -12.22 -10.75
CA ARG A 51 -20.29 -12.55 -11.33
C ARG A 51 -21.19 -13.30 -10.35
N GLN A 52 -20.61 -14.07 -9.42
CA GLN A 52 -21.36 -14.79 -8.41
C GLN A 52 -22.00 -13.82 -7.40
N ALA A 53 -21.24 -12.83 -6.94
CA ALA A 53 -21.77 -11.75 -6.10
C ALA A 53 -22.91 -11.02 -6.80
N LEU A 54 -22.73 -10.67 -8.09
CA LEU A 54 -23.77 -10.02 -8.89
C LEU A 54 -25.02 -10.90 -9.03
N GLY A 55 -24.86 -12.20 -9.27
CA GLY A 55 -25.97 -13.16 -9.34
C GLY A 55 -26.74 -13.27 -8.02
N MET A 56 -26.05 -13.23 -6.87
CA MET A 56 -26.70 -13.20 -5.56
C MET A 56 -27.48 -11.91 -5.32
N LEU A 57 -26.93 -10.76 -5.76
CA LEU A 57 -27.59 -9.44 -5.64
C LEU A 57 -28.87 -9.39 -6.51
N THR A 58 -28.79 -9.84 -7.77
CA THR A 58 -29.97 -9.90 -8.66
C THR A 58 -31.05 -10.87 -8.17
N ALA A 59 -30.64 -11.97 -7.52
CA ALA A 59 -31.54 -12.89 -6.84
C ALA A 59 -32.05 -12.39 -5.47
N LYS A 60 -31.79 -11.13 -5.11
CA LYS A 60 -32.16 -10.50 -3.83
C LYS A 60 -31.63 -11.24 -2.58
N ARG A 61 -30.56 -12.02 -2.74
CA ARG A 61 -29.90 -12.76 -1.63
C ARG A 61 -28.81 -11.90 -1.00
N TRP A 62 -29.21 -10.74 -0.44
CA TRP A 62 -28.31 -9.71 0.07
C TRP A 62 -27.33 -10.21 1.15
N ALA A 63 -27.83 -11.03 2.09
CA ALA A 63 -27.00 -11.58 3.17
C ALA A 63 -25.91 -12.51 2.61
N ALA A 64 -26.25 -13.39 1.67
CA ALA A 64 -25.30 -14.29 1.04
C ALA A 64 -24.26 -13.52 0.20
N ALA A 65 -24.67 -12.45 -0.50
CA ALA A 65 -23.76 -11.59 -1.25
C ALA A 65 -22.78 -10.88 -0.30
N ALA A 66 -23.28 -10.34 0.82
CA ALA A 66 -22.45 -9.65 1.82
C ALA A 66 -21.42 -10.60 2.46
N GLU A 67 -21.81 -11.84 2.75
CA GLU A 67 -20.92 -12.87 3.27
C GLU A 67 -19.89 -13.30 2.22
N HIS A 68 -20.31 -13.49 0.97
CA HIS A 68 -19.42 -13.87 -0.12
C HIS A 68 -18.25 -12.89 -0.31
N VAL A 69 -18.51 -11.58 -0.29
CA VAL A 69 -17.48 -10.53 -0.45
C VAL A 69 -16.80 -10.16 0.87
N ASP A 70 -17.10 -10.82 1.98
CA ASP A 70 -16.61 -10.45 3.33
C ASP A 70 -16.87 -8.95 3.64
N LEU A 71 -18.09 -8.51 3.38
CA LEU A 71 -18.47 -7.09 3.42
C LEU A 71 -18.19 -6.46 4.79
N ARG A 72 -18.35 -7.21 5.87
CA ARG A 72 -18.07 -6.77 7.24
C ARG A 72 -16.60 -6.38 7.40
N PHE A 73 -15.69 -7.21 6.89
CA PHE A 73 -14.27 -6.92 6.87
C PHE A 73 -13.95 -5.69 6.01
N VAL A 74 -14.52 -5.60 4.81
CA VAL A 74 -14.29 -4.49 3.87
C VAL A 74 -14.74 -3.16 4.48
N ILE A 75 -15.93 -3.12 5.10
CA ILE A 75 -16.46 -1.91 5.74
C ILE A 75 -15.59 -1.51 6.94
N ALA A 76 -15.30 -2.45 7.86
CA ALA A 76 -14.49 -2.16 9.03
C ALA A 76 -13.09 -1.65 8.65
N LEU A 77 -12.46 -2.28 7.65
CA LEU A 77 -11.17 -1.87 7.13
C LEU A 77 -11.25 -0.49 6.47
N GLY A 78 -12.24 -0.27 5.59
CA GLY A 78 -12.44 0.98 4.88
C GLY A 78 -12.71 2.16 5.81
N CYS A 79 -13.54 1.97 6.85
CA CYS A 79 -13.74 2.98 7.89
C CYS A 79 -12.43 3.30 8.63
N GLY A 80 -11.64 2.26 8.94
CA GLY A 80 -10.32 2.45 9.53
C GLY A 80 -9.39 3.26 8.63
N VAL A 81 -9.29 2.90 7.34
CA VAL A 81 -8.47 3.62 6.34
C VAL A 81 -8.90 5.09 6.24
N ALA A 82 -10.20 5.35 6.10
CA ALA A 82 -10.73 6.71 6.03
C ALA A 82 -10.40 7.53 7.29
N THR A 83 -10.53 6.92 8.47
CA THR A 83 -10.16 7.54 9.75
C THR A 83 -8.64 7.79 9.83
N GLY A 84 -7.82 6.84 9.35
CA GLY A 84 -6.37 6.99 9.31
C GLY A 84 -5.93 8.14 8.40
N ILE A 85 -6.49 8.20 7.19
CA ILE A 85 -6.21 9.31 6.26
C ILE A 85 -6.69 10.64 6.84
N GLY A 86 -7.95 10.74 7.27
CA GLY A 86 -8.52 12.00 7.77
C GLY A 86 -7.91 12.47 9.08
N GLY A 87 -7.75 11.56 10.06
CA GLY A 87 -7.29 11.90 11.39
C GLY A 87 -5.78 12.11 11.52
N LEU A 88 -4.98 11.39 10.73
CA LEU A 88 -3.52 11.45 10.85
C LEU A 88 -2.83 12.29 9.76
N SER A 89 -3.58 12.78 8.76
CA SER A 89 -3.01 13.60 7.68
C SER A 89 -2.28 14.83 8.19
N PHE A 90 -2.86 15.54 9.17
CA PHE A 90 -2.23 16.72 9.76
C PHE A 90 -0.93 16.37 10.49
N LEU A 91 -0.96 15.30 11.30
CA LEU A 91 0.22 14.84 12.02
C LEU A 91 1.32 14.39 11.05
N MET A 92 0.96 13.59 10.03
CA MET A 92 1.92 13.11 9.04
C MET A 92 2.51 14.27 8.22
N LYS A 93 1.67 15.23 7.82
CA LYS A 93 2.16 16.43 7.15
C LYS A 93 3.18 17.17 8.01
N LYS A 94 2.86 17.45 9.26
CA LYS A 94 3.77 18.12 10.19
C LYS A 94 5.08 17.35 10.38
N LEU A 95 5.01 16.02 10.56
CA LEU A 95 6.21 15.19 10.70
C LEU A 95 7.08 15.19 9.44
N LEU A 96 6.46 15.22 8.26
CA LEU A 96 7.19 15.24 6.98
C LEU A 96 7.76 16.65 6.66
N ASP A 97 7.08 17.73 7.08
CA ASP A 97 7.55 19.09 6.84
C ASP A 97 8.66 19.47 7.85
N ASP A 98 8.49 19.14 9.15
CA ASP A 98 9.40 19.58 10.22
C ASP A 98 10.50 18.54 10.53
N HIS A 99 10.24 17.25 10.31
CA HIS A 99 11.10 16.14 10.73
C HIS A 99 11.25 15.06 9.64
N LEU A 100 11.60 15.49 8.42
CA LEU A 100 11.67 14.60 7.25
C LEU A 100 12.57 13.39 7.47
N GLN A 101 13.84 13.63 7.83
CA GLN A 101 14.85 12.58 7.97
C GLN A 101 14.50 11.55 9.06
N PRO A 102 14.14 11.94 10.31
CA PRO A 102 13.71 10.99 11.33
C PRO A 102 12.46 10.20 10.92
N THR A 103 11.49 10.85 10.29
CA THR A 103 10.26 10.22 9.83
C THR A 103 10.55 9.13 8.79
N TYR A 104 11.35 9.45 7.78
CA TYR A 104 11.79 8.48 6.79
C TYR A 104 12.61 7.35 7.40
N ALA A 105 13.47 7.64 8.38
CA ALA A 105 14.25 6.62 9.07
C ALA A 105 13.37 5.61 9.81
N VAL A 106 12.32 6.06 10.49
CA VAL A 106 11.36 5.19 11.16
C VAL A 106 10.64 4.31 10.12
N PHE A 107 10.11 4.88 9.03
CA PHE A 107 9.43 4.10 8.00
C PHE A 107 10.37 3.13 7.28
N PHE A 108 11.60 3.53 7.01
CA PHE A 108 12.63 2.65 6.45
C PHE A 108 12.86 1.42 7.35
N GLY A 109 13.02 1.65 8.65
CA GLY A 109 13.19 0.57 9.62
C GLY A 109 11.96 -0.33 9.73
N LEU A 110 10.75 0.25 9.78
CA LEU A 110 9.50 -0.52 9.79
C LEU A 110 9.39 -1.44 8.57
N ILE A 111 9.65 -0.94 7.37
CA ILE A 111 9.55 -1.74 6.14
C ILE A 111 10.68 -2.77 6.05
N LEU A 112 11.90 -2.40 6.45
CA LEU A 112 13.02 -3.34 6.48
C LEU A 112 12.73 -4.52 7.43
N GLY A 113 12.31 -4.24 8.67
CA GLY A 113 11.92 -5.25 9.65
C GLY A 113 10.76 -6.11 9.15
N SER A 114 9.78 -5.48 8.52
CA SER A 114 8.62 -6.15 7.92
C SER A 114 9.02 -7.05 6.74
N GLY A 115 9.95 -6.61 5.89
CA GLY A 115 10.51 -7.41 4.80
C GLY A 115 11.17 -8.69 5.32
N VAL A 116 11.92 -8.60 6.42
CA VAL A 116 12.48 -9.77 7.10
C VAL A 116 11.39 -10.72 7.58
N LEU A 117 10.27 -10.20 8.12
CA LEU A 117 9.14 -11.04 8.56
C LEU A 117 8.47 -11.75 7.39
N VAL A 118 8.22 -11.04 6.30
CA VAL A 118 7.65 -11.61 5.07
C VAL A 118 8.58 -12.67 4.48
N ALA A 119 9.88 -12.40 4.44
CA ALA A 119 10.88 -13.35 3.99
C ALA A 119 10.90 -14.65 4.83
N ARG A 120 10.73 -14.54 6.15
CA ARG A 120 10.57 -15.71 7.05
C ARG A 120 9.28 -16.49 6.79
N GLY A 121 8.26 -15.86 6.24
CA GLY A 121 7.00 -16.48 5.83
C GLY A 121 7.10 -17.27 4.52
N VAL A 122 8.16 -17.12 3.74
CA VAL A 122 8.42 -17.90 2.53
C VAL A 122 8.76 -19.33 2.94
N ALA A 123 7.89 -20.28 2.58
CA ALA A 123 7.94 -21.65 3.09
C ALA A 123 9.25 -22.42 2.74
N ARG A 124 9.84 -22.12 1.59
CA ARG A 124 11.10 -22.73 1.14
C ARG A 124 11.90 -21.72 0.32
N TRP A 125 13.19 -21.60 0.60
CA TRP A 125 14.12 -20.83 -0.22
C TRP A 125 14.84 -21.78 -1.19
N ASN A 126 14.50 -21.65 -2.47
CA ASN A 126 15.17 -22.32 -3.59
C ASN A 126 15.62 -21.28 -4.61
N GLY A 127 16.36 -21.69 -5.64
CA GLY A 127 16.86 -20.78 -6.66
C GLY A 127 15.75 -19.93 -7.32
N ALA A 128 14.58 -20.52 -7.61
CA ALA A 128 13.47 -19.82 -8.22
C ALA A 128 12.90 -18.70 -7.32
N ASN A 129 12.79 -18.95 -6.01
CA ASN A 129 12.28 -17.97 -5.05
C ASN A 129 13.28 -16.84 -4.79
N VAL A 130 14.59 -17.15 -4.81
CA VAL A 130 15.64 -16.12 -4.74
C VAL A 130 15.64 -15.25 -5.99
N VAL A 131 15.52 -15.84 -7.18
CA VAL A 131 15.37 -15.09 -8.43
C VAL A 131 14.12 -14.20 -8.41
N ALA A 132 12.98 -14.71 -7.92
CA ALA A 132 11.75 -13.97 -7.79
C ALA A 132 11.88 -12.77 -6.83
N LEU A 133 12.56 -12.95 -5.70
CA LEU A 133 12.88 -11.87 -4.77
C LEU A 133 13.77 -10.81 -5.44
N ILE A 134 14.86 -11.22 -6.09
CA ILE A 134 15.77 -10.30 -6.78
C ILE A 134 15.02 -9.55 -7.89
N ALA A 135 14.20 -10.25 -8.69
CA ALA A 135 13.39 -9.63 -9.71
C ALA A 135 12.44 -8.57 -9.14
N GLY A 136 11.79 -8.86 -8.01
CA GLY A 136 10.97 -7.90 -7.27
C GLY A 136 11.76 -6.67 -6.79
N VAL A 137 12.95 -6.88 -6.21
CA VAL A 137 13.85 -5.78 -5.78
C VAL A 137 14.21 -4.90 -6.96
N VAL A 138 14.70 -5.51 -8.06
CA VAL A 138 15.12 -4.77 -9.27
C VAL A 138 13.94 -4.02 -9.87
N ALA A 139 12.78 -4.65 -10.01
CA ALA A 139 11.59 -4.02 -10.55
C ALA A 139 11.17 -2.79 -9.73
N ALA A 140 11.06 -2.91 -8.41
CA ALA A 140 10.71 -1.78 -7.56
C ALA A 140 11.79 -0.69 -7.56
N TRP A 141 13.06 -1.07 -7.54
CA TRP A 141 14.18 -0.14 -7.60
C TRP A 141 14.17 0.69 -8.88
N MET A 142 13.90 0.05 -10.03
CA MET A 142 13.78 0.72 -11.34
C MET A 142 12.55 1.63 -11.38
N ILE A 143 11.37 1.14 -11.00
CA ILE A 143 10.13 1.92 -10.98
C ILE A 143 10.28 3.17 -10.11
N VAL A 144 10.85 3.01 -8.92
CA VAL A 144 11.06 4.13 -7.98
C VAL A 144 12.08 5.15 -8.50
N GLY A 145 12.96 4.75 -9.40
CA GLY A 145 13.95 5.61 -10.05
C GLY A 145 13.48 6.29 -11.34
N LEU A 146 12.25 6.02 -11.82
CA LEU A 146 11.73 6.65 -13.02
C LEU A 146 11.37 8.11 -12.76
N ASP A 147 11.73 8.97 -13.71
CA ASP A 147 11.31 10.36 -13.74
C ASP A 147 9.85 10.50 -14.15
N ALA A 148 9.21 11.57 -13.70
CA ALA A 148 7.85 11.87 -14.09
C ALA A 148 7.78 12.25 -15.57
N LEU A 149 6.76 11.73 -16.27
CA LEU A 149 6.51 12.05 -17.66
C LEU A 149 6.13 13.54 -17.79
N GLN A 150 6.95 14.31 -18.52
CA GLN A 150 6.80 15.77 -18.63
C GLN A 150 5.60 16.17 -19.48
N SER A 151 5.27 15.39 -20.51
CA SER A 151 4.17 15.67 -21.45
C SER A 151 3.26 14.44 -21.57
N PRO A 152 2.44 14.16 -20.55
CA PRO A 152 1.54 13.01 -20.58
C PRO A 152 0.38 13.23 -21.57
N PRO A 153 -0.08 12.18 -22.27
CA PRO A 153 -1.24 12.28 -23.17
C PRO A 153 -2.49 12.79 -22.43
N GLU A 154 -3.25 13.71 -23.06
CA GLU A 154 -4.47 14.31 -22.45
C GLU A 154 -5.75 13.57 -22.83
N THR A 155 -5.66 12.31 -23.20
CA THR A 155 -6.81 11.50 -23.64
C THR A 155 -7.50 10.84 -22.45
N LEU A 156 -8.81 10.66 -22.57
CA LEU A 156 -9.60 9.91 -21.56
C LEU A 156 -9.11 8.47 -21.41
N TRP A 157 -8.64 7.86 -22.50
CA TRP A 157 -8.07 6.51 -22.48
C TRP A 157 -6.80 6.42 -21.61
N TYR A 158 -5.95 7.44 -21.72
CA TYR A 158 -4.75 7.52 -20.88
C TYR A 158 -5.11 7.70 -19.39
N LEU A 159 -6.16 8.49 -19.12
CA LEU A 159 -6.67 8.68 -17.76
C LEU A 159 -7.25 7.37 -17.18
N PHE A 160 -7.97 6.58 -17.98
CA PHE A 160 -8.41 5.22 -17.61
C PHE A 160 -7.21 4.32 -17.29
N PHE A 161 -6.19 4.33 -18.17
CA PHE A 161 -4.95 3.58 -17.96
C PHE A 161 -4.23 4.00 -16.67
N CYS A 162 -4.13 5.30 -16.38
CA CYS A 162 -3.55 5.83 -15.15
C CYS A 162 -4.29 5.32 -13.91
N GLY A 163 -5.63 5.33 -13.93
CA GLY A 163 -6.45 4.76 -12.86
C GLY A 163 -6.19 3.26 -12.67
N THR A 164 -6.14 2.51 -13.78
CA THR A 164 -5.89 1.07 -13.77
C THR A 164 -4.53 0.72 -13.16
N VAL A 165 -3.46 1.35 -13.65
CA VAL A 165 -2.09 1.05 -13.18
C VAL A 165 -1.86 1.59 -11.77
N GLY A 166 -2.38 2.79 -11.46
CA GLY A 166 -2.27 3.40 -10.14
C GLY A 166 -2.87 2.52 -9.04
N ILE A 167 -4.08 1.99 -9.25
CA ILE A 167 -4.74 1.13 -8.27
C ILE A 167 -4.05 -0.25 -8.15
N CYS A 168 -3.55 -0.82 -9.27
CA CYS A 168 -2.76 -2.06 -9.21
C CYS A 168 -1.51 -1.88 -8.36
N ALA A 169 -0.81 -0.76 -8.51
CA ALA A 169 0.36 -0.44 -7.70
C ALA A 169 0.01 -0.26 -6.21
N MET A 170 -1.15 0.31 -5.89
CA MET A 170 -1.61 0.49 -4.52
C MET A 170 -1.86 -0.83 -3.78
N ILE A 171 -2.29 -1.87 -4.51
CA ILE A 171 -2.44 -3.21 -3.95
C ILE A 171 -1.07 -3.84 -3.68
N LEU A 172 -0.07 -3.61 -4.55
CA LEU A 172 1.27 -4.19 -4.40
C LEU A 172 2.00 -3.58 -3.21
N PRO A 173 2.57 -4.40 -2.33
CA PRO A 173 3.40 -3.92 -1.24
C PRO A 173 4.64 -3.17 -1.76
N GLY A 174 4.92 -2.01 -1.17
CA GLY A 174 6.10 -1.21 -1.52
C GLY A 174 5.89 -0.20 -2.65
N LEU A 175 4.79 -0.27 -3.38
CA LEU A 175 4.48 0.69 -4.43
C LEU A 175 3.28 1.55 -4.03
N SER A 176 3.38 2.86 -4.24
CA SER A 176 2.31 3.81 -3.95
C SER A 176 1.59 4.19 -5.25
N GLY A 177 0.25 4.06 -5.28
CA GLY A 177 -0.56 4.47 -6.44
C GLY A 177 -0.40 5.95 -6.77
N ALA A 178 -0.29 6.82 -5.76
CA ALA A 178 -0.03 8.24 -5.95
C ALA A 178 1.33 8.49 -6.63
N PHE A 179 2.35 7.71 -6.26
CA PHE A 179 3.67 7.79 -6.89
C PHE A 179 3.64 7.30 -8.34
N ILE A 180 2.90 6.26 -8.64
CA ILE A 180 2.71 5.82 -10.04
C ILE A 180 1.98 6.89 -10.86
N LEU A 181 0.94 7.53 -10.31
CA LEU A 181 0.29 8.66 -10.98
C LEU A 181 1.25 9.83 -11.22
N LEU A 182 2.19 10.08 -10.28
CA LEU A 182 3.23 11.09 -10.45
C LEU A 182 4.16 10.74 -11.63
N ILE A 183 4.67 9.49 -11.69
CA ILE A 183 5.50 9.02 -12.82
C ILE A 183 4.75 9.14 -14.15
N LEU A 184 3.46 8.80 -14.17
CA LEU A 184 2.60 8.93 -15.35
C LEU A 184 2.22 10.39 -15.66
N GLY A 185 2.69 11.38 -14.90
CA GLY A 185 2.47 12.80 -15.11
C GLY A 185 1.03 13.28 -14.88
N ARG A 186 0.17 12.46 -14.24
CA ARG A 186 -1.27 12.77 -14.06
C ARG A 186 -1.68 13.00 -12.60
N TYR A 187 -0.75 12.99 -11.68
CA TYR A 187 -1.06 13.19 -10.25
C TYR A 187 -1.73 14.54 -9.97
N SER A 188 -1.16 15.64 -10.43
CA SER A 188 -1.72 16.99 -10.24
C SER A 188 -3.09 17.10 -10.87
N HIS A 189 -3.24 16.67 -12.12
CA HIS A 189 -4.51 16.71 -12.85
C HIS A 189 -5.63 15.97 -12.08
N VAL A 190 -5.38 14.73 -11.62
CA VAL A 190 -6.38 13.96 -10.86
C VAL A 190 -6.71 14.63 -9.52
N THR A 191 -5.72 15.16 -8.82
CA THR A 191 -5.96 15.85 -7.53
C THR A 191 -6.73 17.15 -7.72
N ASP A 192 -6.48 17.90 -8.78
CA ASP A 192 -7.19 19.14 -9.08
C ASP A 192 -8.64 18.86 -9.51
N LEU A 193 -8.88 17.80 -10.30
CA LEU A 193 -10.24 17.34 -10.62
C LEU A 193 -11.04 16.99 -9.35
N ILE A 194 -10.44 16.25 -8.43
CA ILE A 194 -11.12 15.91 -7.17
C ILE A 194 -11.39 17.16 -6.34
N ARG A 195 -10.43 18.09 -6.26
CA ARG A 195 -10.59 19.36 -5.53
C ARG A 195 -11.69 20.24 -6.13
N SER A 196 -11.79 20.34 -7.46
CA SER A 196 -12.82 21.14 -8.12
C SER A 196 -14.22 20.60 -7.82
N ILE A 197 -14.41 19.28 -7.90
CA ILE A 197 -15.68 18.63 -7.56
C ILE A 197 -16.05 18.87 -6.08
N LEU A 198 -15.09 18.74 -5.16
CA LEU A 198 -15.33 18.98 -3.73
C LEU A 198 -15.68 20.45 -3.41
N LYS A 199 -15.18 21.41 -4.21
CA LYS A 199 -15.53 22.83 -4.09
C LYS A 199 -16.86 23.20 -4.74
N GLY A 200 -17.50 22.28 -5.44
CA GLY A 200 -18.77 22.52 -6.11
C GLY A 200 -18.65 23.04 -7.55
N ASP A 201 -17.44 23.06 -8.12
CA ASP A 201 -17.20 23.39 -9.52
C ASP A 201 -17.50 22.15 -10.40
N TRP A 202 -18.76 21.97 -10.72
CA TRP A 202 -19.26 20.84 -11.49
C TRP A 202 -19.27 21.17 -12.97
N SER A 203 -18.25 20.80 -13.71
CA SER A 203 -18.29 20.79 -15.17
C SER A 203 -18.57 19.37 -15.68
N VAL A 204 -19.28 19.26 -16.80
CA VAL A 204 -19.54 17.96 -17.46
C VAL A 204 -18.21 17.25 -17.79
N GLN A 205 -17.22 18.04 -18.21
CA GLN A 205 -15.88 17.54 -18.53
C GLN A 205 -15.21 16.93 -17.29
N ALA A 206 -15.18 17.66 -16.16
CA ALA A 206 -14.56 17.17 -14.92
C ALA A 206 -15.27 15.90 -14.40
N PHE A 207 -16.60 15.85 -14.48
CA PHE A 207 -17.37 14.68 -14.11
C PHE A 207 -17.05 13.46 -15.00
N LEU A 208 -16.93 13.67 -16.33
CA LEU A 208 -16.56 12.61 -17.27
C LEU A 208 -15.16 12.09 -16.98
N GLU A 209 -14.18 12.96 -16.78
CA GLU A 209 -12.80 12.59 -16.51
C GLU A 209 -12.66 11.80 -15.20
N VAL A 210 -13.31 12.25 -14.12
CA VAL A 210 -13.32 11.51 -12.85
C VAL A 210 -14.00 10.16 -13.00
N SER A 211 -15.13 10.10 -13.73
CA SER A 211 -15.82 8.83 -13.98
C SER A 211 -14.94 7.84 -14.74
N VAL A 212 -14.24 8.30 -15.78
CA VAL A 212 -13.31 7.46 -16.55
C VAL A 212 -12.15 6.99 -15.69
N PHE A 213 -11.57 7.86 -14.86
CA PHE A 213 -10.52 7.50 -13.92
C PHE A 213 -10.99 6.45 -12.90
N CYS A 214 -12.16 6.67 -12.30
CA CYS A 214 -12.77 5.73 -11.36
C CYS A 214 -13.10 4.37 -12.01
N CYS A 215 -13.58 4.36 -13.27
CA CYS A 215 -13.77 3.13 -14.04
C CYS A 215 -12.45 2.39 -14.25
N GLY A 216 -11.36 3.11 -14.56
CA GLY A 216 -10.01 2.54 -14.63
C GLY A 216 -9.57 1.93 -13.30
N CYS A 217 -9.75 2.65 -12.20
CA CYS A 217 -9.46 2.14 -10.86
C CYS A 217 -10.28 0.88 -10.53
N LEU A 218 -11.58 0.89 -10.81
CA LEU A 218 -12.44 -0.26 -10.55
C LEU A 218 -12.03 -1.47 -11.39
N PHE A 219 -11.75 -1.27 -12.67
CA PHE A 219 -11.26 -2.32 -13.56
C PHE A 219 -9.93 -2.91 -13.06
N GLY A 220 -8.95 -2.06 -12.78
CA GLY A 220 -7.64 -2.48 -12.27
C GLY A 220 -7.75 -3.22 -10.95
N LEU A 221 -8.54 -2.68 -10.01
CA LEU A 221 -8.78 -3.29 -8.70
C LEU A 221 -9.34 -4.71 -8.83
N LEU A 222 -10.40 -4.89 -9.62
CA LEU A 222 -11.06 -6.18 -9.76
C LEU A 222 -10.26 -7.18 -10.60
N ALA A 223 -9.64 -6.73 -11.68
CA ALA A 223 -8.84 -7.61 -12.54
C ALA A 223 -7.57 -8.06 -11.82
N PHE A 224 -6.82 -7.11 -11.28
CA PHE A 224 -5.54 -7.40 -10.65
C PHE A 224 -5.68 -8.21 -9.35
N SER A 225 -6.70 -7.93 -8.53
CA SER A 225 -6.95 -8.71 -7.30
C SER A 225 -7.26 -10.18 -7.61
N ARG A 226 -7.94 -10.48 -8.75
CA ARG A 226 -8.18 -11.86 -9.19
C ARG A 226 -6.89 -12.57 -9.59
N VAL A 227 -6.05 -11.88 -10.39
CA VAL A 227 -4.73 -12.39 -10.78
C VAL A 227 -3.89 -12.68 -9.54
N LEU A 228 -3.82 -11.70 -8.62
CA LEU A 228 -3.03 -11.82 -7.40
C LEU A 228 -3.54 -12.93 -6.47
N ARG A 229 -4.87 -13.07 -6.33
CA ARG A 229 -5.47 -14.17 -5.58
C ARG A 229 -5.09 -15.53 -6.19
N TRP A 230 -5.15 -15.64 -7.51
CA TRP A 230 -4.76 -16.86 -8.22
C TRP A 230 -3.28 -17.20 -8.01
N LEU A 231 -2.39 -16.19 -8.12
CA LEU A 231 -0.96 -16.34 -7.84
C LEU A 231 -0.69 -16.79 -6.41
N LEU A 232 -1.36 -16.17 -5.44
CA LEU A 232 -1.23 -16.53 -4.02
C LEU A 232 -1.79 -17.93 -3.71
N ALA A 233 -2.79 -18.39 -4.45
CA ALA A 233 -3.37 -19.73 -4.28
C ALA A 233 -2.48 -20.84 -4.90
N HIS A 234 -1.92 -20.61 -6.11
CA HIS A 234 -1.23 -21.65 -6.88
C HIS A 234 0.32 -21.53 -6.80
N HIS A 235 0.83 -20.32 -6.62
CA HIS A 235 2.27 -20.01 -6.59
C HIS A 235 2.66 -19.19 -5.36
N SER A 236 2.10 -19.51 -4.21
CA SER A 236 2.21 -18.72 -2.96
C SER A 236 3.65 -18.34 -2.62
N THR A 237 4.58 -19.29 -2.66
CA THR A 237 5.98 -19.09 -2.23
C THR A 237 6.71 -18.09 -3.14
N VAL A 238 6.58 -18.27 -4.48
CA VAL A 238 7.20 -17.37 -5.48
C VAL A 238 6.58 -15.98 -5.38
N THR A 239 5.24 -15.92 -5.26
CA THR A 239 4.52 -14.65 -5.13
C THR A 239 4.94 -13.89 -3.88
N MET A 240 5.01 -14.55 -2.73
CA MET A 240 5.46 -13.93 -1.48
C MET A 240 6.91 -13.47 -1.56
N ALA A 241 7.80 -14.24 -2.22
CA ALA A 241 9.17 -13.81 -2.47
C ALA A 241 9.24 -12.56 -3.35
N THR A 242 8.44 -12.51 -4.42
CA THR A 242 8.34 -11.32 -5.30
C THR A 242 7.80 -10.10 -4.53
N LEU A 243 6.73 -10.25 -3.74
CA LEU A 243 6.16 -9.17 -2.94
C LEU A 243 7.16 -8.66 -1.89
N CYS A 244 7.91 -9.57 -1.26
CA CYS A 244 9.01 -9.21 -0.37
C CYS A 244 10.09 -8.41 -1.12
N GLY A 245 10.43 -8.83 -2.33
CA GLY A 245 11.38 -8.12 -3.19
C GLY A 245 10.90 -6.71 -3.54
N LEU A 246 9.63 -6.55 -3.91
CA LEU A 246 9.04 -5.23 -4.17
C LEU A 246 9.13 -4.30 -2.96
N MET A 247 8.84 -4.82 -1.74
CA MET A 247 8.99 -4.06 -0.50
C MET A 247 10.43 -3.60 -0.29
N LEU A 248 11.40 -4.50 -0.44
CA LEU A 248 12.81 -4.19 -0.22
C LEU A 248 13.35 -3.22 -1.28
N GLY A 249 12.96 -3.39 -2.55
CA GLY A 249 13.35 -2.47 -3.63
C GLY A 249 12.78 -1.05 -3.45
N SER A 250 11.59 -0.94 -2.86
CA SER A 250 10.95 0.36 -2.58
C SER A 250 11.64 1.16 -1.47
N LEU A 251 12.51 0.53 -0.66
CA LEU A 251 13.32 1.22 0.36
C LEU A 251 14.19 2.34 -0.23
N ARG A 252 14.52 2.26 -1.53
CA ARG A 252 15.16 3.38 -2.25
C ARG A 252 14.37 4.68 -2.09
N LYS A 253 13.03 4.64 -2.14
CA LYS A 253 12.17 5.82 -1.96
C LYS A 253 12.14 6.31 -0.52
N LEU A 254 12.34 5.43 0.44
CA LEU A 254 12.32 5.73 1.87
C LEU A 254 13.70 5.99 2.47
N TRP A 255 14.73 6.08 1.62
CA TRP A 255 16.08 6.40 2.09
C TRP A 255 16.06 7.69 2.90
N PRO A 256 16.56 7.70 4.16
CA PRO A 256 16.39 8.87 5.05
C PRO A 256 17.30 10.06 4.71
N PHE A 257 18.38 9.81 3.97
CA PHE A 257 19.38 10.82 3.65
C PHE A 257 19.12 11.37 2.26
N LYS A 258 18.52 12.57 2.20
CA LYS A 258 18.05 13.19 0.95
C LYS A 258 18.30 14.68 0.92
N ASN A 259 18.63 15.21 -0.25
CA ASN A 259 18.55 16.62 -0.56
C ASN A 259 17.24 16.93 -1.29
N GLU A 260 16.55 17.99 -0.91
CA GLU A 260 15.39 18.50 -1.62
C GLU A 260 15.86 19.35 -2.80
N LEU A 261 15.38 19.01 -3.99
CA LEU A 261 15.72 19.70 -5.24
C LEU A 261 14.64 20.68 -5.70
N THR A 262 13.47 20.69 -5.07
CA THR A 262 12.32 21.51 -5.45
C THR A 262 12.30 22.84 -4.72
N PRO A 263 11.76 23.92 -5.35
CA PRO A 263 11.59 25.21 -4.72
C PRO A 263 10.71 25.17 -3.47
N PRO A 264 10.93 26.07 -2.49
CA PRO A 264 10.06 26.21 -1.32
C PRO A 264 8.60 26.43 -1.74
N GLY A 265 7.67 25.79 -1.00
CA GLY A 265 6.22 25.91 -1.29
C GLY A 265 5.64 24.82 -2.19
N THR A 266 6.46 23.92 -2.74
CA THR A 266 5.96 22.76 -3.51
C THR A 266 5.21 21.79 -2.60
N GLU A 267 4.06 21.27 -3.05
CA GLU A 267 3.33 20.23 -2.32
C GLU A 267 4.23 19.01 -2.07
N PHE A 268 4.20 18.47 -0.85
CA PHE A 268 5.14 17.42 -0.41
C PHE A 268 5.21 16.22 -1.38
N LYS A 269 4.08 15.77 -1.92
CA LYS A 269 4.05 14.63 -2.87
C LYS A 269 4.70 14.91 -4.22
N MET A 270 4.85 16.19 -4.57
CA MET A 270 5.50 16.65 -5.80
C MET A 270 6.97 17.02 -5.59
N LYS A 271 7.46 16.98 -4.36
CA LYS A 271 8.86 17.27 -4.04
C LYS A 271 9.78 16.22 -4.67
N LEU A 272 10.82 16.70 -5.33
CA LEU A 272 11.91 15.87 -5.86
C LEU A 272 13.03 15.80 -4.84
N PHE A 273 13.47 14.58 -4.57
CA PHE A 273 14.54 14.32 -3.61
C PHE A 273 15.64 13.52 -4.30
N GLU A 274 16.87 13.92 -4.06
CA GLU A 274 18.06 13.15 -4.41
C GLU A 274 18.57 12.40 -3.18
N ASN A 275 18.83 11.11 -3.32
CA ASN A 275 19.40 10.29 -2.25
C ASN A 275 20.90 10.59 -2.15
N ILE A 276 21.36 10.97 -0.96
CA ILE A 276 22.76 11.24 -0.67
C ILE A 276 23.36 10.18 0.26
N ALA A 277 24.67 10.09 0.30
CA ALA A 277 25.37 9.26 1.27
C ALA A 277 25.22 9.85 2.69
N PRO A 278 25.09 8.99 3.73
CA PRO A 278 25.03 9.46 5.10
C PRO A 278 26.38 10.05 5.54
N ASP A 279 26.32 11.22 6.17
CA ASP A 279 27.49 11.79 6.86
C ASP A 279 27.52 11.25 8.29
N PHE A 280 28.39 10.30 8.55
CA PHE A 280 28.52 9.67 9.87
C PHE A 280 29.08 10.58 10.96
N SER A 281 29.60 11.76 10.61
CA SER A 281 30.04 12.76 11.58
C SER A 281 28.88 13.54 12.18
N SER A 282 27.72 13.53 11.54
CA SER A 282 26.54 14.27 11.95
C SER A 282 25.72 13.51 13.00
N SER A 283 25.37 14.17 14.10
CA SER A 283 24.47 13.64 15.13
C SER A 283 23.10 13.26 14.56
N SER A 284 22.59 14.00 13.58
CA SER A 284 21.31 13.72 12.92
C SER A 284 21.33 12.38 12.18
N THR A 285 22.45 12.02 11.56
CA THR A 285 22.65 10.72 10.90
C THR A 285 22.60 9.58 11.91
N LEU A 286 23.30 9.71 13.04
CA LEU A 286 23.31 8.69 14.08
C LEU A 286 21.91 8.48 14.69
N ILE A 287 21.17 9.57 14.93
CA ILE A 287 19.78 9.53 15.41
C ILE A 287 18.89 8.83 14.38
N ALA A 288 18.99 9.16 13.10
CA ALA A 288 18.20 8.53 12.04
C ALA A 288 18.47 7.02 11.94
N ILE A 289 19.74 6.60 11.98
CA ILE A 289 20.11 5.18 12.00
C ILE A 289 19.55 4.49 13.25
N GLY A 290 19.70 5.11 14.43
CA GLY A 290 19.15 4.60 15.68
C GLY A 290 17.62 4.39 15.60
N LEU A 291 16.89 5.38 15.08
CA LEU A 291 15.45 5.29 14.88
C LEU A 291 15.05 4.18 13.90
N ALA A 292 15.78 4.02 12.80
CA ALA A 292 15.53 2.94 11.85
C ALA A 292 15.75 1.56 12.49
N VAL A 293 16.82 1.38 13.26
CA VAL A 293 17.10 0.14 14.00
C VAL A 293 16.02 -0.13 15.05
N VAL A 294 15.65 0.85 15.85
CA VAL A 294 14.59 0.72 16.86
C VAL A 294 13.27 0.33 16.21
N ALA A 295 12.90 0.97 15.11
CA ALA A 295 11.67 0.65 14.37
C ALA A 295 11.69 -0.78 13.82
N ALA A 296 12.80 -1.23 13.22
CA ALA A 296 12.94 -2.59 12.72
C ALA A 296 12.86 -3.63 13.87
N VAL A 297 13.57 -3.39 14.97
CA VAL A 297 13.55 -4.26 16.15
C VAL A 297 12.15 -4.30 16.78
N ALA A 298 11.44 -3.18 16.84
CA ALA A 298 10.08 -3.12 17.36
C ALA A 298 9.15 -4.04 16.57
N VAL A 299 9.18 -4.00 15.23
CA VAL A 299 8.37 -4.89 14.37
C VAL A 299 8.70 -6.36 14.62
N LEU A 300 9.99 -6.70 14.65
CA LEU A 300 10.44 -8.08 14.88
C LEU A 300 10.05 -8.60 16.27
N SER A 301 10.13 -7.73 17.28
CA SER A 301 9.78 -8.06 18.67
C SER A 301 8.27 -8.25 18.85
N LEU A 302 7.44 -7.40 18.23
CA LEU A 302 5.99 -7.54 18.27
C LEU A 302 5.52 -8.87 17.71
N GLU A 303 6.13 -9.31 16.59
CA GLU A 303 5.81 -10.63 16.05
C GLU A 303 6.26 -11.76 16.95
N ALA A 304 7.47 -11.69 17.52
CA ALA A 304 7.97 -12.72 18.43
C ALA A 304 7.05 -12.89 19.65
N ILE A 305 6.51 -11.78 20.18
CA ILE A 305 5.53 -11.78 21.26
C ILE A 305 4.20 -12.37 20.80
N ALA A 306 3.73 -11.99 19.60
CA ALA A 306 2.48 -12.49 19.04
C ALA A 306 2.53 -14.01 18.77
N ARG A 307 3.66 -14.52 18.30
CA ARG A 307 3.89 -15.97 18.10
C ARG A 307 3.86 -16.75 19.44
N LYS A 308 4.46 -16.20 20.48
CA LYS A 308 4.45 -16.84 21.81
C LYS A 308 3.04 -16.90 22.44
N ARG A 309 2.14 -15.96 22.06
CA ARG A 309 0.76 -15.92 22.58
C ARG A 309 -0.24 -16.78 21.80
N LYS A 310 0.12 -17.34 20.63
CA LYS A 310 -0.70 -18.37 19.97
C LYS A 310 -0.41 -19.71 20.64
N PRO A 311 -1.34 -20.30 21.41
CA PRO A 311 -1.18 -21.67 21.91
C PRO A 311 -1.09 -22.59 20.69
N ALA A 312 -0.23 -23.62 20.78
CA ALA A 312 -0.18 -24.71 19.83
C ALA A 312 -1.56 -25.37 19.79
N THR A 313 -2.40 -24.94 18.86
CA THR A 313 -3.65 -25.65 18.57
C THR A 313 -3.26 -26.92 17.88
N ASN A 314 -3.55 -28.04 18.54
CA ASN A 314 -3.27 -29.40 18.15
C ASN A 314 -3.41 -29.63 16.65
N LEU A 315 -2.34 -30.15 16.06
CA LEU A 315 -2.39 -30.92 14.83
C LEU A 315 -3.24 -32.16 15.12
N GLU A 316 -4.55 -32.05 15.02
CA GLU A 316 -5.38 -33.22 14.83
C GLU A 316 -5.10 -33.72 13.39
N THR A 317 -4.31 -34.78 13.32
CA THR A 317 -4.18 -35.65 12.18
C THR A 317 -5.57 -36.14 11.77
N PRO A 318 -6.03 -35.94 10.54
CA PRO A 318 -7.18 -36.70 10.04
C PRO A 318 -6.73 -38.13 9.82
N ALA A 319 -7.46 -39.06 10.45
CA ALA A 319 -7.41 -40.49 10.19
C ALA A 319 -8.01 -40.81 8.80
#